data_bcc6ecfa566410c37f795a84d16d82a1
#
_entry.id   bcc6ecfa566410c37f795a84d16d82a1
#
_cell.length_a   1.000
_cell.length_b   1.000
_cell.length_c   1.000
_cell.angle_alpha   90.00
_cell.angle_beta   90.00
_cell.angle_gamma   90.00
#
_symmetry.space_group_name_H-M   'P 1'
#
loop_
_entity.id
_entity.type
_entity.pdbx_description
1 polymer ?
#
loop_
_entity_poly.entity_id
_entity_poly.type
_entity_poly.pdbx_seq_one_letter_code
_entity_poly.pdbx_strand_id
1 'polypeptide(L)'
;MLNRSLILGLLLTAPFLQAQSSFAPSAPLDIPLVLSGTFAELRGNHFHGGIDIKTQGRSGLRIGAVADGYVSRVAVSPYGYGNALYVRHPEGYTTVYGHLNAFYPELEQWVEDQLRDRSKNDGNLYPSPEQFKITRGQLVAFSGNTGGSFGPHLHFEIRDTKTEEPLNPLEFGIEVKDTRKPDMRGLKWTAQDFNTTGSFKPGDTIKFSRGLGIDLFTTDKQDLANNNNGVYSIEAVINGQTFFTANYRRINFSTSRFINAHINYDLYCSQGVRYTRLYELENNPLKVTDTYEVIAPAFRASKGWITVAQDSLVKVEVSIKDYEGNSRAFSFFVEGQQQPIKYALDRTVLAWDMINNVSLGPIEFTIPAGALYERTYDFILGEKGNGQYVFGGGQVPLQTY
;
A
#
# COMPACT_ATOMS: atom_id res chain seq x y z
N MET A 1 -49.50 -31.49 -27.28
CA MET A 1 -48.43 -32.07 -26.41
C MET A 1 -47.11 -31.50 -26.85
N LEU A 2 -46.65 -30.46 -26.20
CA LEU A 2 -45.32 -29.83 -26.48
C LEU A 2 -44.34 -30.27 -25.39
N ASN A 3 -43.33 -31.03 -25.78
CA ASN A 3 -42.23 -31.44 -24.93
C ASN A 3 -41.28 -30.23 -24.76
N ARG A 4 -41.14 -29.72 -23.52
CA ARG A 4 -40.11 -28.75 -23.13
C ARG A 4 -38.91 -29.50 -22.58
N SER A 5 -37.85 -29.63 -23.37
CA SER A 5 -36.55 -30.09 -22.87
C SER A 5 -35.87 -29.01 -22.08
N LEU A 6 -35.68 -29.26 -20.77
CA LEU A 6 -34.87 -28.44 -19.92
C LEU A 6 -33.39 -28.77 -20.18
N ILE A 7 -32.64 -27.82 -20.74
CA ILE A 7 -31.17 -27.92 -20.86
C ILE A 7 -30.59 -27.36 -19.55
N LEU A 8 -30.12 -28.26 -18.71
CA LEU A 8 -29.39 -27.94 -17.47
C LEU A 8 -27.94 -27.65 -17.86
N GLY A 9 -27.60 -26.36 -17.94
CA GLY A 9 -26.22 -25.93 -18.17
C GLY A 9 -25.37 -26.15 -16.91
N LEU A 10 -24.49 -27.15 -16.96
CA LEU A 10 -23.48 -27.39 -15.95
C LEU A 10 -22.39 -26.34 -16.13
N LEU A 11 -22.37 -25.30 -15.29
CA LEU A 11 -21.24 -24.38 -15.15
C LEU A 11 -20.10 -25.13 -14.46
N LEU A 12 -19.17 -25.65 -15.27
CA LEU A 12 -17.88 -26.14 -14.81
C LEU A 12 -17.04 -24.92 -14.38
N THR A 13 -17.03 -24.61 -13.08
CA THR A 13 -16.01 -23.75 -12.48
C THR A 13 -14.70 -24.53 -12.51
N ALA A 14 -13.87 -24.29 -13.51
CA ALA A 14 -12.49 -24.77 -13.49
C ALA A 14 -11.79 -24.15 -12.28
N PRO A 15 -11.16 -24.92 -11.38
CA PRO A 15 -10.31 -24.35 -10.37
C PRO A 15 -9.15 -23.65 -11.10
N PHE A 16 -8.96 -22.37 -10.85
CA PHE A 16 -7.71 -21.70 -11.18
C PHE A 16 -6.61 -22.43 -10.42
N LEU A 17 -5.94 -23.37 -11.08
CA LEU A 17 -4.67 -23.90 -10.62
C LEU A 17 -3.69 -22.72 -10.75
N GLN A 18 -3.51 -22.00 -9.66
CA GLN A 18 -2.44 -21.02 -9.53
C GLN A 18 -1.16 -21.84 -9.63
N ALA A 19 -0.43 -21.67 -10.74
CA ALA A 19 0.87 -22.31 -10.90
C ALA A 19 1.75 -21.81 -9.74
N GLN A 20 1.95 -22.68 -8.77
CA GLN A 20 2.81 -22.40 -7.63
C GLN A 20 4.19 -22.10 -8.21
N SER A 21 4.72 -20.91 -7.97
CA SER A 21 6.05 -20.51 -8.40
C SER A 21 7.05 -21.61 -8.03
N SER A 22 7.92 -21.99 -8.96
CA SER A 22 9.02 -22.94 -8.67
C SER A 22 10.03 -22.34 -7.68
N PHE A 23 9.94 -21.05 -7.39
CA PHE A 23 10.74 -20.35 -6.42
C PHE A 23 10.19 -20.57 -5.02
N ALA A 24 10.88 -21.34 -4.21
CA ALA A 24 10.55 -21.66 -2.83
C ALA A 24 11.71 -21.25 -1.91
N PRO A 25 11.80 -19.98 -1.50
CA PRO A 25 12.89 -19.49 -0.67
C PRO A 25 12.84 -20.06 0.75
N SER A 26 14.01 -20.24 1.37
CA SER A 26 14.12 -20.51 2.81
C SER A 26 14.00 -19.21 3.62
N ALA A 27 13.78 -19.32 4.94
CA ALA A 27 13.87 -18.17 5.82
C ALA A 27 15.26 -17.51 5.77
N PRO A 28 15.33 -16.15 5.76
CA PRO A 28 16.62 -15.44 5.72
C PRO A 28 17.36 -15.42 7.06
N LEU A 29 16.69 -15.76 8.17
CA LEU A 29 17.24 -15.79 9.53
C LEU A 29 16.95 -17.14 10.19
N ASP A 30 17.89 -17.63 10.99
CA ASP A 30 17.77 -18.88 11.77
C ASP A 30 17.09 -18.67 13.13
N ILE A 31 16.03 -17.85 13.15
CA ILE A 31 15.18 -17.56 14.34
C ILE A 31 13.71 -17.62 13.93
N PRO A 32 12.78 -17.84 14.85
CA PRO A 32 11.35 -17.66 14.56
C PRO A 32 11.10 -16.25 14.03
N LEU A 33 10.48 -16.15 12.86
CA LEU A 33 10.22 -14.87 12.23
C LEU A 33 9.08 -14.13 12.93
N VAL A 34 9.35 -12.91 13.35
CA VAL A 34 8.37 -11.98 13.94
C VAL A 34 8.52 -10.66 13.20
N LEU A 35 7.43 -10.13 12.66
CA LEU A 35 7.49 -8.93 11.85
C LEU A 35 7.31 -7.66 12.68
N SER A 36 8.03 -6.62 12.28
CA SER A 36 7.81 -5.23 12.70
C SER A 36 7.11 -4.40 11.62
N GLY A 37 6.99 -4.91 10.41
CA GLY A 37 6.26 -4.34 9.30
C GLY A 37 5.90 -5.41 8.28
N THR A 38 4.65 -5.39 7.79
CA THR A 38 4.15 -6.28 6.74
C THR A 38 4.30 -5.67 5.36
N PHE A 39 4.19 -6.52 4.33
CA PHE A 39 4.18 -6.08 2.94
C PHE A 39 2.98 -5.14 2.68
N ALA A 40 3.20 -4.12 1.87
CA ALA A 40 2.23 -3.09 1.49
C ALA A 40 1.65 -2.28 2.67
N GLU A 41 2.23 -2.37 3.86
CA GLU A 41 1.85 -1.50 4.97
C GLU A 41 1.92 -0.03 4.55
N LEU A 42 0.89 0.74 4.92
CA LEU A 42 0.75 2.14 4.54
C LEU A 42 1.80 3.01 5.27
N ARG A 43 2.79 3.52 4.55
CA ARG A 43 3.82 4.43 5.06
C ARG A 43 3.46 5.90 4.73
N GLY A 44 4.33 6.85 5.04
CA GLY A 44 4.05 8.28 4.90
C GLY A 44 3.74 8.72 3.47
N ASN A 45 4.41 8.14 2.47
CA ASN A 45 4.29 8.51 1.06
C ASN A 45 4.51 7.32 0.10
N HIS A 46 4.47 6.10 0.60
CA HIS A 46 4.65 4.89 -0.20
C HIS A 46 4.08 3.67 0.53
N PHE A 47 3.87 2.59 -0.22
CA PHE A 47 3.60 1.27 0.33
C PHE A 47 4.92 0.59 0.72
N HIS A 48 4.94 -0.14 1.81
CA HIS A 48 6.10 -0.90 2.25
C HIS A 48 6.44 -2.03 1.27
N GLY A 49 7.64 -2.00 0.67
CA GLY A 49 8.03 -2.88 -0.43
C GLY A 49 8.43 -4.31 -0.03
N GLY A 50 8.44 -4.63 1.26
CA GLY A 50 8.88 -5.92 1.77
C GLY A 50 8.25 -6.28 3.10
N ILE A 51 8.94 -7.10 3.86
CA ILE A 51 8.66 -7.39 5.26
C ILE A 51 9.83 -6.96 6.13
N ASP A 52 9.55 -6.40 7.30
CA ASP A 52 10.56 -6.04 8.28
C ASP A 52 10.61 -7.11 9.37
N ILE A 53 11.68 -7.89 9.42
CA ILE A 53 11.86 -9.02 10.32
C ILE A 53 12.65 -8.57 11.56
N LYS A 54 12.05 -8.71 12.74
CA LYS A 54 12.72 -8.37 14.03
C LYS A 54 13.95 -9.22 14.25
N THR A 55 15.04 -8.58 14.67
CA THR A 55 16.32 -9.21 14.99
C THR A 55 16.59 -9.28 16.49
N GLN A 56 15.53 -9.45 17.29
CA GLN A 56 15.60 -9.51 18.76
C GLN A 56 16.22 -8.25 19.40
N GLY A 57 16.05 -7.09 18.74
CA GLY A 57 16.57 -5.79 19.21
C GLY A 57 18.08 -5.61 19.04
N ARG A 58 18.75 -6.45 18.25
CA ARG A 58 20.22 -6.39 18.06
C ARG A 58 20.62 -6.46 16.58
N SER A 59 21.73 -5.84 16.26
CA SER A 59 22.44 -6.02 14.98
C SER A 59 23.37 -7.23 15.03
N GLY A 60 23.85 -7.68 13.85
CA GLY A 60 24.87 -8.71 13.74
C GLY A 60 24.33 -10.15 13.68
N LEU A 61 23.01 -10.36 13.53
CA LEU A 61 22.49 -11.71 13.26
C LEU A 61 22.90 -12.13 11.85
N ARG A 62 23.30 -13.41 11.73
CA ARG A 62 23.65 -14.03 10.47
C ARG A 62 22.43 -14.04 9.53
N ILE A 63 22.60 -13.56 8.31
CA ILE A 63 21.59 -13.64 7.25
C ILE A 63 22.05 -14.68 6.23
N GLY A 64 21.20 -15.68 6.00
CA GLY A 64 21.39 -16.70 4.99
C GLY A 64 20.73 -16.32 3.66
N ALA A 65 21.34 -16.70 2.55
CA ALA A 65 20.72 -16.64 1.24
C ALA A 65 19.46 -17.52 1.20
N VAL A 66 18.35 -16.98 0.75
CA VAL A 66 17.09 -17.73 0.73
C VAL A 66 16.99 -18.76 -0.39
N ALA A 67 17.80 -18.61 -1.45
CA ALA A 67 17.88 -19.50 -2.62
C ALA A 67 19.23 -19.34 -3.33
N ASP A 68 19.52 -20.23 -4.29
CA ASP A 68 20.70 -20.13 -5.15
C ASP A 68 20.57 -18.91 -6.08
N GLY A 69 21.72 -18.30 -6.42
CA GLY A 69 21.73 -17.13 -7.29
C GLY A 69 23.10 -16.47 -7.39
N TYR A 70 23.13 -15.19 -7.64
CA TYR A 70 24.34 -14.38 -7.64
C TYR A 70 24.07 -12.96 -7.18
N VAL A 71 25.06 -12.31 -6.60
CA VAL A 71 24.97 -10.89 -6.21
C VAL A 71 24.88 -10.04 -7.47
N SER A 72 23.73 -9.39 -7.67
CA SER A 72 23.49 -8.53 -8.85
C SER A 72 23.72 -7.06 -8.58
N ARG A 73 23.59 -6.65 -7.31
CA ARG A 73 23.80 -5.26 -6.87
C ARG A 73 24.11 -5.23 -5.39
N VAL A 74 24.99 -4.31 -5.01
CA VAL A 74 25.21 -3.88 -3.62
C VAL A 74 24.95 -2.39 -3.56
N ALA A 75 24.14 -1.93 -2.61
CA ALA A 75 23.94 -0.52 -2.33
C ALA A 75 24.53 -0.18 -0.97
N VAL A 76 25.26 0.93 -0.91
CA VAL A 76 25.73 1.54 0.34
C VAL A 76 25.18 2.95 0.37
N SER A 77 24.36 3.29 1.38
CA SER A 77 23.71 4.59 1.48
C SER A 77 23.44 4.98 2.93
N PRO A 78 23.56 6.26 3.29
CA PRO A 78 23.10 6.73 4.60
C PRO A 78 21.57 6.86 4.67
N TYR A 79 20.84 6.64 3.57
CA TYR A 79 19.38 6.81 3.45
C TYR A 79 18.69 5.55 2.94
N GLY A 80 17.36 5.52 3.03
CA GLY A 80 16.52 4.44 2.49
C GLY A 80 16.91 3.08 3.05
N TYR A 81 17.23 2.12 2.19
CA TYR A 81 17.63 0.75 2.61
C TYR A 81 18.98 0.67 3.33
N GLY A 82 19.74 1.77 3.42
CA GLY A 82 21.08 1.72 4.00
C GLY A 82 22.03 0.87 3.17
N ASN A 83 22.78 -0.02 3.85
CA ASN A 83 23.52 -1.09 3.19
C ASN A 83 22.53 -2.16 2.76
N ALA A 84 22.49 -2.46 1.47
CA ALA A 84 21.55 -3.42 0.91
C ALA A 84 22.20 -4.35 -0.11
N LEU A 85 21.83 -5.62 -0.07
CA LEU A 85 22.28 -6.68 -0.95
C LEU A 85 21.13 -7.15 -1.84
N TYR A 86 21.40 -7.28 -3.14
CA TYR A 86 20.46 -7.79 -4.13
C TYR A 86 21.00 -9.09 -4.71
N VAL A 87 20.25 -10.16 -4.58
CA VAL A 87 20.59 -11.48 -5.12
C VAL A 87 19.59 -11.84 -6.20
N ARG A 88 20.06 -12.07 -7.42
CA ARG A 88 19.23 -12.51 -8.55
C ARG A 88 19.23 -14.03 -8.63
N HIS A 89 18.03 -14.59 -8.77
CA HIS A 89 17.77 -16.04 -8.82
C HIS A 89 17.41 -16.50 -10.23
N PRO A 90 17.77 -17.75 -10.59
CA PRO A 90 17.48 -18.31 -11.92
C PRO A 90 15.98 -18.34 -12.26
N GLU A 91 15.12 -18.44 -11.25
CA GLU A 91 13.66 -18.51 -11.40
C GLU A 91 13.02 -17.18 -11.78
N GLY A 92 13.81 -16.11 -11.96
CA GLY A 92 13.31 -14.81 -12.39
C GLY A 92 12.92 -13.86 -11.25
N TYR A 93 13.36 -14.16 -10.04
CA TYR A 93 13.17 -13.32 -8.87
C TYR A 93 14.47 -12.68 -8.40
N THR A 94 14.35 -11.55 -7.73
CA THR A 94 15.47 -10.86 -7.06
C THR A 94 15.09 -10.67 -5.61
N THR A 95 15.93 -11.14 -4.67
CA THR A 95 15.76 -10.85 -3.25
C THR A 95 16.60 -9.68 -2.82
N VAL A 96 16.05 -8.86 -1.91
CA VAL A 96 16.70 -7.69 -1.35
C VAL A 96 16.78 -7.83 0.17
N TYR A 97 17.97 -7.62 0.70
CA TYR A 97 18.25 -7.61 2.13
C TYR A 97 18.71 -6.20 2.49
N GLY A 98 17.95 -5.48 3.31
CA GLY A 98 18.19 -4.08 3.66
C GLY A 98 18.61 -3.86 5.10
N HIS A 99 19.04 -2.65 5.41
CA HIS A 99 19.49 -2.17 6.72
C HIS A 99 20.67 -2.95 7.30
N LEU A 100 21.51 -3.53 6.43
CA LEU A 100 22.60 -4.42 6.80
C LEU A 100 23.68 -3.70 7.61
N ASN A 101 24.27 -4.40 8.58
CA ASN A 101 25.43 -3.94 9.32
C ASN A 101 26.73 -4.15 8.53
N ALA A 102 26.83 -5.31 7.88
CA ALA A 102 27.99 -5.72 7.07
C ALA A 102 27.57 -6.80 6.06
N PHE A 103 28.31 -6.93 4.99
CA PHE A 103 28.22 -8.05 4.06
C PHE A 103 29.11 -9.22 4.54
N TYR A 104 29.07 -10.37 3.88
CA TYR A 104 30.04 -11.44 4.18
C TYR A 104 31.45 -11.02 3.76
N PRO A 105 32.52 -11.58 4.37
CA PRO A 105 33.86 -10.96 4.31
C PRO A 105 34.41 -10.67 2.93
N GLU A 106 34.25 -11.59 1.98
CA GLU A 106 34.81 -11.44 0.62
C GLU A 106 34.06 -10.34 -0.16
N LEU A 107 32.75 -10.21 0.06
CA LEU A 107 31.96 -9.15 -0.56
C LEU A 107 32.23 -7.80 0.11
N GLU A 108 32.35 -7.77 1.44
CA GLU A 108 32.68 -6.55 2.19
C GLU A 108 34.00 -5.94 1.70
N GLN A 109 35.05 -6.77 1.60
CA GLN A 109 36.36 -6.32 1.10
C GLN A 109 36.26 -5.74 -0.32
N TRP A 110 35.53 -6.43 -1.20
CA TRP A 110 35.33 -5.95 -2.58
C TRP A 110 34.55 -4.61 -2.61
N VAL A 111 33.52 -4.45 -1.78
CA VAL A 111 32.77 -3.20 -1.67
C VAL A 111 33.66 -2.06 -1.21
N GLU A 112 34.46 -2.26 -0.16
CA GLU A 112 35.42 -1.27 0.32
C GLU A 112 36.42 -0.84 -0.75
N ASP A 113 36.98 -1.80 -1.49
CA ASP A 113 37.91 -1.54 -2.59
C ASP A 113 37.25 -0.72 -3.70
N GLN A 114 36.04 -1.09 -4.13
CA GLN A 114 35.29 -0.37 -5.17
C GLN A 114 34.95 1.08 -4.77
N LEU A 115 34.57 1.29 -3.52
CA LEU A 115 34.26 2.64 -3.02
C LEU A 115 35.52 3.49 -2.88
N ARG A 116 36.63 2.90 -2.41
CA ARG A 116 37.93 3.57 -2.32
C ARG A 116 38.46 4.01 -3.69
N ASP A 117 38.38 3.14 -4.68
CA ASP A 117 38.80 3.41 -6.06
C ASP A 117 38.01 4.57 -6.69
N ARG A 118 36.76 4.72 -6.29
CA ARG A 118 35.88 5.83 -6.73
C ARG A 118 36.02 7.08 -5.86
N SER A 119 36.79 7.05 -4.79
CA SER A 119 36.90 8.10 -3.78
C SER A 119 35.52 8.49 -3.22
N LYS A 120 34.67 7.48 -2.94
CA LYS A 120 33.29 7.63 -2.42
C LYS A 120 33.10 6.76 -1.18
N ASN A 121 32.14 7.17 -0.34
CA ASN A 121 31.71 6.41 0.83
C ASN A 121 30.34 5.74 0.64
N ASP A 122 29.68 6.00 -0.49
CA ASP A 122 28.37 5.48 -0.83
C ASP A 122 28.23 5.19 -2.32
N GLY A 123 27.19 4.47 -2.71
CA GLY A 123 26.86 4.24 -4.10
C GLY A 123 26.27 2.87 -4.37
N ASN A 124 26.00 2.63 -5.65
CA ASN A 124 25.56 1.35 -6.16
C ASN A 124 26.70 0.67 -6.91
N LEU A 125 26.93 -0.58 -6.56
CA LEU A 125 27.97 -1.43 -7.14
C LEU A 125 27.30 -2.63 -7.83
N TYR A 126 27.79 -2.99 -8.99
CA TYR A 126 27.23 -4.05 -9.84
C TYR A 126 28.34 -5.04 -10.20
N PRO A 127 28.55 -6.11 -9.41
CA PRO A 127 29.49 -7.16 -9.75
C PRO A 127 29.00 -7.94 -10.98
N SER A 128 29.93 -8.61 -11.67
CA SER A 128 29.56 -9.53 -12.75
C SER A 128 28.82 -10.76 -12.17
N PRO A 129 27.92 -11.39 -12.94
CA PRO A 129 27.16 -12.56 -12.47
C PRO A 129 28.05 -13.76 -12.01
N GLU A 130 29.26 -13.85 -12.53
CA GLU A 130 30.19 -14.94 -12.19
C GLU A 130 31.03 -14.63 -10.94
N GLN A 131 31.06 -13.38 -10.49
CA GLN A 131 31.99 -12.93 -9.45
C GLN A 131 31.58 -13.39 -8.05
N PHE A 132 30.29 -13.30 -7.72
CA PHE A 132 29.75 -13.68 -6.41
C PHE A 132 28.52 -14.57 -6.57
N LYS A 133 28.79 -15.87 -6.84
CA LYS A 133 27.75 -16.91 -6.84
C LYS A 133 27.35 -17.22 -5.40
N ILE A 134 26.07 -17.42 -5.19
CA ILE A 134 25.46 -17.63 -3.89
C ILE A 134 24.72 -18.96 -3.92
N THR A 135 24.85 -19.74 -2.87
CA THR A 135 24.06 -20.95 -2.65
C THR A 135 23.09 -20.74 -1.50
N ARG A 136 21.94 -21.41 -1.55
CA ARG A 136 20.93 -21.36 -0.48
C ARG A 136 21.57 -21.65 0.89
N GLY A 137 21.22 -20.86 1.91
CA GLY A 137 21.74 -20.97 3.27
C GLY A 137 23.16 -20.40 3.49
N GLN A 138 23.86 -20.03 2.40
CA GLN A 138 25.16 -19.36 2.53
C GLN A 138 25.02 -18.05 3.30
N LEU A 139 25.98 -17.74 4.19
CA LEU A 139 26.08 -16.43 4.81
C LEU A 139 26.23 -15.35 3.73
N VAL A 140 25.32 -14.37 3.70
CA VAL A 140 25.38 -13.26 2.73
C VAL A 140 25.59 -11.91 3.38
N ALA A 141 25.14 -11.74 4.63
CA ALA A 141 25.25 -10.48 5.37
C ALA A 141 24.98 -10.67 6.86
N PHE A 142 25.10 -9.57 7.59
CA PHE A 142 24.72 -9.46 8.98
C PHE A 142 23.64 -8.37 9.15
N SER A 143 22.59 -8.65 9.93
CA SER A 143 21.51 -7.71 10.21
C SER A 143 22.00 -6.44 10.90
N GLY A 144 21.35 -5.33 10.65
CA GLY A 144 21.81 -4.03 11.14
C GLY A 144 20.67 -3.04 11.38
N ASN A 145 21.04 -1.76 11.28
CA ASN A 145 20.17 -0.59 11.47
C ASN A 145 20.63 0.59 10.60
N THR A 146 21.20 0.32 9.41
CA THR A 146 21.70 1.38 8.52
C THR A 146 20.58 2.01 7.71
N GLY A 147 20.81 3.22 7.17
CA GLY A 147 19.82 3.93 6.36
C GLY A 147 18.64 4.50 7.16
N GLY A 148 17.45 4.49 6.56
CA GLY A 148 16.22 5.04 7.13
C GLY A 148 15.51 4.10 8.11
N SER A 149 16.24 3.61 9.12
CA SER A 149 15.74 2.65 10.11
C SER A 149 15.73 3.23 11.53
N PHE A 150 14.67 2.93 12.29
CA PHE A 150 14.51 3.37 13.68
C PHE A 150 14.97 2.35 14.74
N GLY A 151 15.40 1.17 14.32
CA GLY A 151 15.86 0.12 15.21
C GLY A 151 16.30 -1.13 14.46
N PRO A 152 17.13 -2.01 15.07
CA PRO A 152 17.67 -3.18 14.40
C PRO A 152 16.58 -4.11 13.88
N HIS A 153 16.58 -4.37 12.57
CA HIS A 153 15.72 -5.34 11.89
C HIS A 153 16.34 -5.72 10.54
N LEU A 154 15.80 -6.74 9.90
CA LEU A 154 16.07 -7.07 8.51
C LEU A 154 14.89 -6.65 7.66
N HIS A 155 15.08 -5.70 6.75
CA HIS A 155 14.14 -5.46 5.66
C HIS A 155 14.40 -6.49 4.56
N PHE A 156 13.37 -7.25 4.19
CA PHE A 156 13.49 -8.33 3.20
C PHE A 156 12.42 -8.20 2.11
N GLU A 157 12.85 -8.26 0.84
CA GLU A 157 11.96 -8.21 -0.32
C GLU A 157 12.18 -9.39 -1.26
N ILE A 158 11.12 -9.74 -1.98
CA ILE A 158 11.15 -10.55 -3.19
C ILE A 158 10.59 -9.68 -4.32
N ARG A 159 11.34 -9.54 -5.41
CA ARG A 159 10.94 -8.77 -6.58
C ARG A 159 10.87 -9.65 -7.81
N ASP A 160 9.96 -9.33 -8.71
CA ASP A 160 10.04 -9.78 -10.09
C ASP A 160 11.30 -9.16 -10.73
N THR A 161 12.22 -9.99 -11.23
CA THR A 161 13.51 -9.49 -11.76
C THR A 161 13.35 -8.59 -12.98
N LYS A 162 12.31 -8.80 -13.78
CA LYS A 162 12.10 -8.08 -15.05
C LYS A 162 11.47 -6.71 -14.82
N THR A 163 10.50 -6.62 -13.91
CA THR A 163 9.75 -5.39 -13.66
C THR A 163 10.26 -4.62 -12.46
N GLU A 164 11.10 -5.24 -11.61
CA GLU A 164 11.58 -4.75 -10.31
C GLU A 164 10.42 -4.50 -9.29
N GLU A 165 9.22 -4.97 -9.59
CA GLU A 165 8.07 -4.80 -8.70
C GLU A 165 8.16 -5.74 -7.50
N PRO A 166 8.04 -5.21 -6.27
CA PRO A 166 7.98 -6.02 -5.07
C PRO A 166 6.72 -6.91 -5.02
N LEU A 167 6.94 -8.12 -4.57
CA LEU A 167 5.94 -9.14 -4.34
C LEU A 167 5.89 -9.47 -2.84
N ASN A 168 4.73 -9.84 -2.34
CA ASN A 168 4.61 -10.20 -0.93
C ASN A 168 5.44 -11.45 -0.60
N PRO A 169 6.50 -11.36 0.23
CA PRO A 169 7.37 -12.49 0.52
C PRO A 169 6.65 -13.68 1.17
N LEU A 170 5.55 -13.43 1.88
CA LEU A 170 4.78 -14.50 2.52
C LEU A 170 4.14 -15.45 1.49
N GLU A 171 3.80 -14.96 0.29
CA GLU A 171 3.25 -15.81 -0.79
C GLU A 171 4.24 -16.84 -1.36
N PHE A 172 5.50 -16.73 -0.97
CA PHE A 172 6.57 -17.66 -1.37
C PHE A 172 6.92 -18.71 -0.30
N GLY A 173 6.06 -18.83 0.74
CA GLY A 173 6.26 -19.82 1.80
C GLY A 173 7.23 -19.38 2.91
N ILE A 174 7.49 -18.08 3.05
CA ILE A 174 8.14 -17.54 4.24
C ILE A 174 7.15 -17.63 5.41
N GLU A 175 7.39 -18.55 6.33
CA GLU A 175 6.48 -18.82 7.44
C GLU A 175 6.62 -17.79 8.56
N VAL A 176 5.51 -17.17 8.93
CA VAL A 176 5.36 -16.30 10.10
C VAL A 176 4.16 -16.77 10.90
N LYS A 177 4.38 -17.17 12.13
CA LYS A 177 3.27 -17.66 12.95
C LYS A 177 2.34 -16.53 13.36
N ASP A 178 1.06 -16.65 12.98
CA ASP A 178 0.02 -15.73 13.40
C ASP A 178 -1.35 -16.41 13.56
N THR A 179 -1.96 -16.25 14.74
CA THR A 179 -3.30 -16.73 15.08
C THR A 179 -4.25 -15.60 15.44
N ARG A 180 -3.77 -14.37 15.38
CA ARG A 180 -4.52 -13.18 15.80
C ARG A 180 -5.32 -12.63 14.64
N LYS A 181 -6.56 -12.26 14.91
CA LYS A 181 -7.41 -11.63 13.90
C LYS A 181 -7.07 -10.15 13.77
N PRO A 182 -7.08 -9.60 12.56
CA PRO A 182 -6.92 -8.16 12.37
C PRO A 182 -8.03 -7.37 13.06
N ASP A 183 -7.72 -6.12 13.41
CA ASP A 183 -8.62 -5.20 14.09
C ASP A 183 -9.13 -4.10 13.17
N MET A 184 -10.44 -3.87 13.21
CA MET A 184 -11.06 -2.66 12.71
C MET A 184 -10.96 -1.59 13.80
N ARG A 185 -10.23 -0.51 13.54
CA ARG A 185 -9.90 0.56 14.50
C ARG A 185 -10.76 1.79 14.33
N GLY A 186 -11.32 2.00 13.15
CA GLY A 186 -12.18 3.14 12.88
C GLY A 186 -12.92 3.04 11.57
N LEU A 187 -14.13 3.58 11.55
CA LEU A 187 -14.97 3.72 10.39
C LEU A 187 -15.40 5.18 10.26
N LYS A 188 -15.21 5.71 9.06
CA LYS A 188 -15.71 7.04 8.70
C LYS A 188 -16.41 6.96 7.35
N TRP A 189 -17.28 7.90 7.12
CA TRP A 189 -17.86 8.13 5.81
C TRP A 189 -17.50 9.53 5.32
N THR A 190 -17.36 9.65 4.01
CA THR A 190 -17.08 10.90 3.31
C THR A 190 -18.16 11.11 2.25
N ALA A 191 -18.75 12.30 2.22
CA ALA A 191 -19.66 12.68 1.16
C ALA A 191 -18.90 12.87 -0.17
N GLN A 192 -19.54 12.58 -1.30
CA GLN A 192 -18.90 12.71 -2.61
C GLN A 192 -18.49 14.16 -2.95
N ASP A 193 -19.02 15.15 -2.25
CA ASP A 193 -18.58 16.55 -2.34
C ASP A 193 -17.38 16.87 -1.44
N PHE A 194 -16.84 15.89 -0.72
CA PHE A 194 -15.71 15.97 0.21
C PHE A 194 -15.84 16.99 1.37
N ASN A 195 -16.99 17.66 1.50
CA ASN A 195 -17.20 18.71 2.50
C ASN A 195 -17.77 18.19 3.82
N THR A 196 -18.28 16.97 3.80
CA THR A 196 -18.94 16.38 4.95
C THR A 196 -18.38 15.00 5.20
N THR A 197 -17.91 14.78 6.41
CA THR A 197 -17.43 13.49 6.89
C THR A 197 -18.08 13.18 8.23
N GLY A 198 -18.18 11.91 8.57
CA GLY A 198 -18.70 11.49 9.86
C GLY A 198 -18.11 10.16 10.31
N SER A 199 -18.24 9.85 11.59
CA SER A 199 -17.85 8.55 12.16
C SER A 199 -19.10 7.70 12.40
N PHE A 200 -18.93 6.40 12.28
CA PHE A 200 -20.00 5.44 12.56
C PHE A 200 -19.42 4.14 13.12
N LYS A 201 -20.27 3.22 13.55
CA LYS A 201 -19.91 1.93 14.14
C LYS A 201 -20.55 0.78 13.37
N PRO A 202 -20.03 -0.45 13.51
CA PRO A 202 -20.74 -1.65 13.05
C PRO A 202 -22.18 -1.70 13.59
N GLY A 203 -23.13 -2.02 12.71
CA GLY A 203 -24.57 -2.06 13.01
C GLY A 203 -25.32 -0.76 12.80
N ASP A 204 -24.63 0.39 12.64
CA ASP A 204 -25.31 1.69 12.43
C ASP A 204 -25.99 1.73 11.05
N THR A 205 -27.00 2.63 10.96
CA THR A 205 -27.62 3.04 9.70
C THR A 205 -27.22 4.47 9.38
N ILE A 206 -26.51 4.65 8.27
CA ILE A 206 -26.10 5.96 7.76
C ILE A 206 -27.19 6.45 6.81
N LYS A 207 -27.79 7.60 7.13
CA LYS A 207 -28.79 8.23 6.28
C LYS A 207 -28.15 9.23 5.35
N PHE A 208 -28.27 9.03 4.03
CA PHE A 208 -27.51 9.82 3.07
C PHE A 208 -28.27 10.01 1.74
N SER A 209 -28.03 11.15 1.06
CA SER A 209 -28.77 11.55 -0.14
C SER A 209 -27.91 11.62 -1.41
N ARG A 210 -26.62 11.36 -1.31
CA ARG A 210 -25.63 11.45 -2.41
C ARG A 210 -24.69 10.26 -2.40
N GLY A 211 -23.63 10.29 -3.22
CA GLY A 211 -22.56 9.31 -3.13
C GLY A 211 -21.87 9.36 -1.78
N LEU A 212 -21.77 8.22 -1.13
CA LEU A 212 -21.12 7.99 0.16
C LEU A 212 -19.88 7.15 -0.04
N GLY A 213 -18.72 7.67 0.33
CA GLY A 213 -17.47 6.93 0.42
C GLY A 213 -17.24 6.40 1.82
N ILE A 214 -16.61 5.24 1.93
CA ILE A 214 -16.25 4.63 3.23
C ILE A 214 -14.75 4.70 3.40
N ASP A 215 -14.31 5.15 4.56
CA ASP A 215 -12.92 5.20 4.99
C ASP A 215 -12.73 4.25 6.17
N LEU A 216 -11.78 3.32 6.03
CA LEU A 216 -11.54 2.22 6.96
C LEU A 216 -10.13 2.29 7.55
N PHE A 217 -10.03 2.40 8.88
CA PHE A 217 -8.77 2.24 9.58
C PHE A 217 -8.65 0.84 10.17
N THR A 218 -7.62 0.11 9.75
CA THR A 218 -7.32 -1.26 10.19
C THR A 218 -5.91 -1.36 10.73
N THR A 219 -5.70 -2.31 11.62
CA THR A 219 -4.38 -2.78 12.05
C THR A 219 -4.40 -4.28 12.20
N ASP A 220 -3.25 -4.89 12.08
CA ASP A 220 -3.05 -6.28 12.41
C ASP A 220 -1.96 -6.43 13.46
N LYS A 221 -2.02 -7.48 14.27
CA LYS A 221 -1.02 -7.80 15.28
C LYS A 221 -0.69 -9.27 15.21
N GLN A 222 0.56 -9.58 15.06
CA GLN A 222 1.01 -10.96 15.03
C GLN A 222 1.23 -11.55 16.44
N ASP A 223 1.25 -12.88 16.52
CA ASP A 223 1.75 -13.59 17.69
C ASP A 223 3.15 -13.10 18.04
N LEU A 224 3.50 -13.02 19.27
CA LEU A 224 4.81 -12.59 19.78
C LEU A 224 5.20 -11.12 19.46
N ALA A 225 4.30 -10.32 18.87
CA ALA A 225 4.52 -8.91 18.55
C ALA A 225 3.37 -8.02 19.05
N ASN A 226 3.72 -6.86 19.61
CA ASN A 226 2.73 -5.86 20.05
C ASN A 226 2.57 -4.69 19.08
N ASN A 227 3.44 -4.58 18.09
CA ASN A 227 3.33 -3.54 17.06
C ASN A 227 2.11 -3.78 16.17
N ASN A 228 1.62 -2.70 15.58
CA ASN A 228 0.56 -2.76 14.59
C ASN A 228 1.21 -2.94 13.21
N ASN A 229 0.71 -3.90 12.46
CA ASN A 229 1.05 -4.16 11.05
C ASN A 229 -0.14 -3.80 10.14
N GLY A 230 0.06 -3.84 8.83
CA GLY A 230 -0.99 -3.76 7.82
C GLY A 230 -1.74 -5.09 7.66
N VAL A 231 -2.97 -5.04 7.13
CA VAL A 231 -3.74 -6.22 6.75
C VAL A 231 -3.31 -6.73 5.37
N TYR A 232 -3.60 -8.00 5.05
CA TYR A 232 -3.31 -8.58 3.75
C TYR A 232 -4.40 -8.28 2.72
N SER A 233 -5.69 -8.30 3.12
CA SER A 233 -6.77 -7.98 2.20
C SER A 233 -7.95 -7.29 2.87
N ILE A 234 -8.68 -6.52 2.05
CA ILE A 234 -9.95 -5.87 2.39
C ILE A 234 -10.94 -6.21 1.29
N GLU A 235 -12.14 -6.65 1.66
CA GLU A 235 -13.25 -6.85 0.75
C GLU A 235 -14.49 -6.15 1.30
N ALA A 236 -15.23 -5.46 0.42
CA ALA A 236 -16.50 -4.86 0.78
C ALA A 236 -17.61 -5.25 -0.21
N VAL A 237 -18.78 -5.55 0.34
CA VAL A 237 -19.92 -6.14 -0.34
C VAL A 237 -21.19 -5.33 -0.07
N ILE A 238 -21.98 -5.04 -1.10
CA ILE A 238 -23.30 -4.40 -1.00
C ILE A 238 -24.35 -5.41 -1.42
N ASN A 239 -25.29 -5.75 -0.53
CA ASN A 239 -26.37 -6.70 -0.80
C ASN A 239 -25.88 -8.01 -1.47
N GLY A 240 -24.75 -8.55 -1.02
CA GLY A 240 -24.18 -9.80 -1.56
C GLY A 240 -23.32 -9.62 -2.81
N GLN A 241 -23.14 -8.41 -3.33
CA GLN A 241 -22.30 -8.14 -4.49
C GLN A 241 -21.04 -7.36 -4.07
N THR A 242 -19.86 -7.93 -4.35
CA THR A 242 -18.59 -7.26 -4.08
C THR A 242 -18.49 -5.97 -4.88
N PHE A 243 -18.15 -4.87 -4.21
CA PHE A 243 -17.90 -3.59 -4.87
C PHE A 243 -16.46 -3.10 -4.74
N PHE A 244 -15.75 -3.52 -3.70
CA PHE A 244 -14.37 -3.13 -3.44
C PHE A 244 -13.54 -4.34 -3.01
N THR A 245 -12.32 -4.45 -3.52
CA THR A 245 -11.31 -5.38 -3.06
C THR A 245 -9.95 -4.71 -3.02
N ALA A 246 -9.15 -5.02 -2.02
CA ALA A 246 -7.72 -4.72 -2.00
C ALA A 246 -6.98 -5.99 -1.56
N ASN A 247 -6.05 -6.46 -2.38
CA ASN A 247 -5.21 -7.61 -2.11
C ASN A 247 -3.74 -7.19 -2.20
N TYR A 248 -3.06 -7.12 -1.07
CA TYR A 248 -1.71 -6.58 -1.00
C TYR A 248 -0.67 -7.67 -1.34
N ARG A 249 -0.56 -7.99 -2.63
CA ARG A 249 0.30 -9.06 -3.18
C ARG A 249 1.48 -8.52 -3.96
N ARG A 250 1.32 -7.38 -4.62
CA ARG A 250 2.30 -6.77 -5.52
C ARG A 250 2.20 -5.26 -5.47
N ILE A 251 3.32 -4.57 -5.58
CA ILE A 251 3.39 -3.10 -5.60
C ILE A 251 4.13 -2.67 -6.86
N ASN A 252 3.68 -1.58 -7.47
CA ASN A 252 4.42 -0.91 -8.52
C ASN A 252 5.14 0.32 -7.93
N PHE A 253 6.47 0.34 -7.96
CA PHE A 253 7.25 1.45 -7.42
C PHE A 253 6.97 2.79 -8.11
N SER A 254 6.69 2.79 -9.42
CA SER A 254 6.44 4.03 -10.16
C SER A 254 5.18 4.76 -9.70
N THR A 255 4.23 4.01 -9.12
CA THR A 255 2.96 4.54 -8.63
C THR A 255 2.83 4.52 -7.10
N SER A 256 3.75 3.89 -6.38
CA SER A 256 3.69 3.76 -4.91
C SER A 256 3.57 5.10 -4.18
N ARG A 257 4.17 6.17 -4.73
CA ARG A 257 4.06 7.53 -4.19
C ARG A 257 2.62 8.08 -4.20
N PHE A 258 1.75 7.52 -5.05
CA PHE A 258 0.34 7.91 -5.13
C PHE A 258 -0.54 7.23 -4.07
N ILE A 259 0.05 6.68 -3.02
CA ILE A 259 -0.65 6.15 -1.83
C ILE A 259 -1.68 7.15 -1.29
N ASN A 260 -1.46 8.47 -1.47
CA ASN A 260 -2.38 9.51 -1.05
C ASN A 260 -3.74 9.46 -1.78
N ALA A 261 -3.84 8.76 -2.93
CA ALA A 261 -5.12 8.44 -3.55
C ALA A 261 -5.83 7.27 -2.85
N HIS A 262 -5.07 6.36 -2.23
CA HIS A 262 -5.60 5.19 -1.53
C HIS A 262 -6.04 5.49 -0.09
N ILE A 263 -5.36 6.43 0.58
CA ILE A 263 -5.72 6.83 1.93
C ILE A 263 -6.54 8.12 1.93
N ASN A 264 -7.35 8.30 2.98
CA ASN A 264 -7.96 9.60 3.24
C ASN A 264 -6.88 10.56 3.76
N TYR A 265 -6.34 11.37 2.85
CA TYR A 265 -5.18 12.23 3.12
C TYR A 265 -5.50 13.33 4.15
N ASP A 266 -6.73 13.85 4.16
CA ASP A 266 -7.20 14.83 5.16
C ASP A 266 -7.12 14.28 6.57
N LEU A 267 -7.59 13.04 6.76
CA LEU A 267 -7.52 12.36 8.05
C LEU A 267 -6.06 12.05 8.44
N TYR A 268 -5.23 11.72 7.46
CA TYR A 268 -3.80 11.53 7.70
C TYR A 268 -3.13 12.82 8.17
N CYS A 269 -3.35 13.95 7.50
CA CYS A 269 -2.78 15.25 7.88
C CYS A 269 -3.30 15.76 9.22
N SER A 270 -4.59 15.59 9.48
CA SER A 270 -5.22 16.14 10.69
C SER A 270 -5.09 15.27 11.93
N GLN A 271 -5.01 13.94 11.77
CA GLN A 271 -5.05 12.99 12.88
C GLN A 271 -3.84 12.05 12.93
N GLY A 272 -2.98 12.06 11.91
CA GLY A 272 -1.85 11.11 11.80
C GLY A 272 -2.28 9.67 11.50
N VAL A 273 -3.55 9.44 11.12
CA VAL A 273 -4.13 8.10 10.95
C VAL A 273 -4.42 7.84 9.47
N ARG A 274 -4.03 6.67 8.99
CA ARG A 274 -4.22 6.26 7.60
C ARG A 274 -5.48 5.43 7.46
N TYR A 275 -6.56 6.08 7.05
CA TYR A 275 -7.79 5.42 6.65
C TYR A 275 -7.70 5.03 5.18
N THR A 276 -7.88 3.77 4.86
CA THR A 276 -8.03 3.28 3.48
C THR A 276 -9.37 3.72 2.92
N ARG A 277 -9.39 4.36 1.76
CA ARG A 277 -10.61 4.64 1.02
C ARG A 277 -11.13 3.37 0.35
N LEU A 278 -12.41 3.07 0.54
CA LEU A 278 -13.09 2.00 -0.19
C LEU A 278 -13.78 2.54 -1.45
N TYR A 279 -13.26 3.62 -1.99
CA TYR A 279 -13.70 4.30 -3.22
C TYR A 279 -12.50 4.97 -3.90
N GLU A 280 -12.63 5.28 -5.18
CA GLU A 280 -11.58 5.93 -5.97
C GLU A 280 -11.84 7.42 -6.15
N LEU A 281 -10.76 8.20 -6.12
CA LEU A 281 -10.75 9.60 -6.54
C LEU A 281 -10.84 9.72 -8.07
N GLU A 282 -11.29 10.87 -8.58
CA GLU A 282 -11.51 11.09 -10.02
C GLU A 282 -10.24 10.88 -10.84
N ASN A 283 -9.12 11.42 -10.36
CA ASN A 283 -7.81 11.32 -10.98
C ASN A 283 -6.88 10.46 -10.12
N ASN A 284 -7.17 9.17 -10.03
CA ASN A 284 -6.34 8.22 -9.29
C ASN A 284 -5.28 7.61 -10.21
N PRO A 285 -3.98 7.99 -10.08
CA PRO A 285 -2.91 7.43 -10.89
C PRO A 285 -2.36 6.12 -10.32
N LEU A 286 -2.84 5.66 -9.18
CA LEU A 286 -2.43 4.40 -8.58
C LEU A 286 -2.87 3.27 -9.50
N LYS A 287 -1.93 2.72 -10.26
CA LYS A 287 -2.21 1.59 -11.14
C LYS A 287 -2.39 0.35 -10.30
N VAL A 288 -3.53 -0.25 -10.47
CA VAL A 288 -3.84 -1.57 -10.00
C VAL A 288 -3.09 -2.56 -10.88
N THR A 289 -2.20 -3.34 -10.31
CA THR A 289 -1.64 -4.53 -10.97
C THR A 289 -2.68 -5.65 -10.89
N ASP A 290 -2.49 -6.74 -11.60
CA ASP A 290 -3.43 -7.89 -11.65
C ASP A 290 -3.85 -8.44 -10.26
N THR A 291 -3.22 -7.98 -9.21
CA THR A 291 -3.40 -8.42 -7.83
C THR A 291 -3.99 -7.35 -6.90
N TYR A 292 -4.21 -6.13 -7.41
CA TYR A 292 -4.77 -5.02 -6.65
C TYR A 292 -5.94 -4.41 -7.42
N GLU A 293 -7.11 -5.03 -7.33
CA GLU A 293 -8.34 -4.51 -7.89
C GLU A 293 -9.12 -3.76 -6.80
N VAL A 294 -9.25 -2.45 -6.96
CA VAL A 294 -9.88 -1.59 -5.94
C VAL A 294 -11.40 -1.61 -6.09
N ILE A 295 -11.90 -1.41 -7.31
CA ILE A 295 -13.34 -1.35 -7.58
C ILE A 295 -13.74 -2.48 -8.55
N ALA A 296 -14.69 -3.30 -8.12
CA ALA A 296 -15.20 -4.37 -8.96
C ALA A 296 -15.84 -3.83 -10.25
N PRO A 297 -15.78 -4.56 -11.39
CA PRO A 297 -16.24 -4.09 -12.68
C PRO A 297 -17.67 -3.53 -12.69
N ALA A 298 -18.58 -4.13 -11.94
CA ALA A 298 -19.96 -3.69 -11.83
C ALA A 298 -20.14 -2.31 -11.17
N PHE A 299 -19.13 -1.86 -10.41
CA PHE A 299 -19.16 -0.59 -9.68
C PHE A 299 -18.15 0.44 -10.21
N ARG A 300 -17.51 0.20 -11.35
CA ARG A 300 -16.52 1.12 -11.94
C ARG A 300 -17.11 2.49 -12.25
N ALA A 301 -18.36 2.54 -12.70
CA ALA A 301 -19.03 3.80 -13.03
C ALA A 301 -19.21 4.70 -11.78
N SER A 302 -19.47 4.11 -10.64
CA SER A 302 -19.58 4.83 -9.35
C SER A 302 -18.26 5.01 -8.63
N LYS A 303 -17.17 4.42 -9.12
CA LYS A 303 -15.85 4.43 -8.48
C LYS A 303 -15.88 4.01 -6.99
N GLY A 304 -16.79 3.10 -6.62
CA GLY A 304 -16.99 2.67 -5.23
C GLY A 304 -17.81 3.63 -4.37
N TRP A 305 -18.29 4.75 -4.91
CA TRP A 305 -19.23 5.61 -4.20
C TRP A 305 -20.58 4.90 -4.08
N ILE A 306 -21.05 4.75 -2.85
CA ILE A 306 -22.33 4.10 -2.54
C ILE A 306 -23.45 5.10 -2.79
N THR A 307 -24.34 4.81 -3.74
CA THR A 307 -25.57 5.57 -3.98
C THR A 307 -26.77 4.67 -3.70
N VAL A 308 -27.71 5.17 -2.92
CA VAL A 308 -28.91 4.44 -2.53
C VAL A 308 -30.14 5.23 -2.96
N ALA A 309 -31.09 4.57 -3.61
CA ALA A 309 -32.35 5.21 -3.97
C ALA A 309 -33.10 5.70 -2.72
N GLN A 310 -33.86 6.79 -2.87
CA GLN A 310 -34.63 7.34 -1.78
C GLN A 310 -35.52 6.25 -1.14
N ASP A 311 -35.63 6.27 0.18
CA ASP A 311 -36.41 5.34 1.00
C ASP A 311 -36.00 3.86 0.85
N SER A 312 -34.83 3.61 0.24
CA SER A 312 -34.24 2.26 0.13
C SER A 312 -33.16 2.08 1.19
N LEU A 313 -32.96 0.82 1.62
CA LEU A 313 -31.95 0.43 2.59
C LEU A 313 -31.04 -0.62 1.95
N VAL A 314 -29.73 -0.41 2.01
CA VAL A 314 -28.74 -1.41 1.59
C VAL A 314 -27.87 -1.82 2.77
N LYS A 315 -27.51 -3.11 2.81
CA LYS A 315 -26.54 -3.66 3.76
C LYS A 315 -25.16 -3.62 3.12
N VAL A 316 -24.18 -3.09 3.84
CA VAL A 316 -22.78 -3.12 3.48
C VAL A 316 -22.04 -4.03 4.46
N GLU A 317 -21.28 -4.96 3.93
CA GLU A 317 -20.46 -5.89 4.69
C GLU A 317 -19.00 -5.69 4.31
N VAL A 318 -18.13 -5.59 5.31
CA VAL A 318 -16.69 -5.42 5.09
C VAL A 318 -15.96 -6.53 5.82
N SER A 319 -15.05 -7.20 5.14
CA SER A 319 -14.17 -8.20 5.72
C SER A 319 -12.71 -7.78 5.53
N ILE A 320 -11.92 -8.00 6.57
CA ILE A 320 -10.47 -7.77 6.58
C ILE A 320 -9.78 -9.08 6.93
N LYS A 321 -8.66 -9.38 6.27
CA LYS A 321 -7.88 -10.60 6.49
C LYS A 321 -6.40 -10.28 6.60
N ASP A 322 -5.69 -11.03 7.45
CA ASP A 322 -4.25 -11.15 7.39
C ASP A 322 -3.81 -12.18 6.34
N TYR A 323 -2.51 -12.42 6.23
CA TYR A 323 -1.97 -13.39 5.29
C TYR A 323 -2.31 -14.85 5.70
N GLU A 324 -2.32 -15.18 7.00
CA GLU A 324 -2.61 -16.53 7.52
C GLU A 324 -4.10 -16.90 7.41
N GLY A 325 -4.96 -15.96 6.98
CA GLY A 325 -6.39 -16.18 6.78
C GLY A 325 -7.24 -15.88 8.02
N ASN A 326 -6.64 -15.39 9.11
CA ASN A 326 -7.43 -14.89 10.22
C ASN A 326 -8.23 -13.68 9.75
N SER A 327 -9.50 -13.63 10.07
CA SER A 327 -10.39 -12.64 9.51
C SER A 327 -11.34 -12.03 10.53
N ARG A 328 -11.74 -10.78 10.25
CA ARG A 328 -12.82 -10.09 10.94
C ARG A 328 -13.76 -9.48 9.91
N ALA A 329 -15.06 -9.66 10.13
CA ALA A 329 -16.11 -9.04 9.33
C ALA A 329 -17.03 -8.19 10.19
N PHE A 330 -17.61 -7.16 9.59
CA PHE A 330 -18.62 -6.31 10.19
C PHE A 330 -19.58 -5.80 9.12
N SER A 331 -20.73 -5.31 9.53
CA SER A 331 -21.71 -4.75 8.61
C SER A 331 -22.34 -3.48 9.16
N PHE A 332 -22.90 -2.69 8.28
CA PHE A 332 -23.68 -1.47 8.56
C PHE A 332 -24.73 -1.30 7.46
N PHE A 333 -25.59 -0.30 7.61
CA PHE A 333 -26.62 -0.02 6.64
C PHE A 333 -26.49 1.40 6.09
N VAL A 334 -26.90 1.60 4.83
CA VAL A 334 -27.04 2.90 4.21
C VAL A 334 -28.48 3.07 3.75
N GLU A 335 -29.16 4.12 4.23
CA GLU A 335 -30.54 4.48 3.88
C GLU A 335 -30.51 5.71 2.98
N GLY A 336 -31.13 5.62 1.82
CA GLY A 336 -31.25 6.71 0.87
C GLY A 336 -32.25 7.77 1.36
N GLN A 337 -31.85 9.04 1.36
CA GLN A 337 -32.70 10.16 1.73
C GLN A 337 -32.83 11.17 0.60
N GLN A 338 -33.98 11.85 0.54
CA GLN A 338 -34.13 13.07 -0.24
C GLN A 338 -33.57 14.24 0.55
N GLN A 339 -32.55 14.93 0.01
CA GLN A 339 -32.12 16.21 0.53
C GLN A 339 -32.30 17.30 -0.52
N PRO A 340 -32.69 18.52 -0.09
CA PRO A 340 -32.71 19.65 -1.00
C PRO A 340 -31.26 19.93 -1.46
N ILE A 341 -31.07 20.08 -2.77
CA ILE A 341 -29.81 20.47 -3.36
C ILE A 341 -29.50 21.91 -2.94
N LYS A 342 -28.69 22.08 -1.91
CA LYS A 342 -28.08 23.38 -1.61
C LYS A 342 -26.88 23.56 -2.53
N TYR A 343 -27.06 24.28 -3.63
CA TYR A 343 -25.92 24.76 -4.42
C TYR A 343 -25.28 25.91 -3.59
N ALA A 344 -24.07 25.66 -3.10
CA ALA A 344 -23.21 26.75 -2.67
C ALA A 344 -22.66 27.43 -3.94
N LEU A 345 -23.29 28.51 -4.36
CA LEU A 345 -23.00 29.23 -5.59
C LEU A 345 -21.70 30.06 -5.57
N ASP A 346 -20.97 30.07 -4.44
CA ASP A 346 -19.86 31.02 -4.21
C ASP A 346 -18.60 30.32 -3.69
N ARG A 347 -18.21 29.18 -4.32
CA ARG A 347 -17.01 28.43 -3.92
C ARG A 347 -15.96 28.47 -5.01
N THR A 348 -14.71 28.76 -4.64
CA THR A 348 -13.58 28.54 -5.52
C THR A 348 -13.42 27.04 -5.77
N VAL A 349 -13.53 26.62 -7.02
CA VAL A 349 -13.39 25.23 -7.44
C VAL A 349 -12.15 25.11 -8.30
N LEU A 350 -11.22 24.25 -7.88
CA LEU A 350 -10.07 23.86 -8.70
C LEU A 350 -10.39 22.51 -9.34
N ALA A 351 -10.38 22.48 -10.66
CA ALA A 351 -10.63 21.26 -11.41
C ALA A 351 -9.30 20.50 -11.66
N TRP A 352 -9.32 19.19 -11.49
CA TRP A 352 -8.13 18.37 -11.68
C TRP A 352 -7.74 18.21 -13.16
N ASP A 353 -8.69 18.32 -14.07
CA ASP A 353 -8.55 18.11 -15.51
C ASP A 353 -8.29 19.41 -16.30
N MET A 354 -8.15 20.53 -15.61
CA MET A 354 -7.91 21.85 -16.18
C MET A 354 -6.69 22.52 -15.55
N ILE A 355 -6.14 23.49 -16.27
CA ILE A 355 -5.16 24.43 -15.69
C ILE A 355 -5.95 25.42 -14.82
N ASN A 356 -5.57 25.49 -13.55
CA ASN A 356 -6.17 26.45 -12.61
C ASN A 356 -5.19 27.60 -12.36
N ASN A 357 -5.57 28.81 -12.72
CA ASN A 357 -4.82 30.02 -12.38
C ASN A 357 -5.45 30.65 -11.14
N VAL A 358 -4.63 30.86 -10.14
CA VAL A 358 -5.07 31.34 -8.83
C VAL A 358 -4.28 32.59 -8.49
N SER A 359 -4.99 33.66 -8.11
CA SER A 359 -4.39 34.94 -7.73
C SER A 359 -4.77 35.31 -6.29
N LEU A 360 -3.79 35.74 -5.50
CA LEU A 360 -3.99 36.29 -4.15
C LEU A 360 -3.09 37.51 -3.95
N GLY A 361 -3.67 38.69 -4.01
CA GLY A 361 -2.92 39.93 -3.93
C GLY A 361 -1.82 39.98 -5.03
N PRO A 362 -0.57 40.14 -4.66
CA PRO A 362 0.55 40.19 -5.63
C PRO A 362 1.01 38.79 -6.09
N ILE A 363 0.43 37.71 -5.57
CA ILE A 363 0.87 36.33 -5.86
C ILE A 363 -0.07 35.72 -6.89
N GLU A 364 0.50 35.23 -7.96
CA GLU A 364 -0.16 34.41 -8.97
C GLU A 364 0.54 33.06 -9.05
N PHE A 365 -0.21 31.99 -9.12
CA PHE A 365 0.33 30.67 -9.37
C PHE A 365 -0.62 29.83 -10.21
N THR A 366 -0.05 28.88 -10.91
CA THR A 366 -0.76 27.99 -11.81
C THR A 366 -0.68 26.56 -11.27
N ILE A 367 -1.82 25.90 -11.14
CA ILE A 367 -1.91 24.47 -10.86
C ILE A 367 -2.18 23.76 -12.18
N PRO A 368 -1.22 22.96 -12.70
CA PRO A 368 -1.38 22.29 -13.98
C PRO A 368 -2.54 21.29 -13.97
N ALA A 369 -3.11 21.02 -15.14
CA ALA A 369 -4.02 19.90 -15.30
C ALA A 369 -3.33 18.58 -14.89
N GLY A 370 -4.05 17.72 -14.16
CA GLY A 370 -3.52 16.47 -13.63
C GLY A 370 -2.75 16.60 -12.31
N ALA A 371 -2.53 17.80 -11.78
CA ALA A 371 -1.80 17.98 -10.53
C ALA A 371 -2.62 17.64 -9.28
N LEU A 372 -3.94 17.69 -9.37
CA LEU A 372 -4.86 17.34 -8.29
C LEU A 372 -5.39 15.92 -8.47
N TYR A 373 -5.70 15.23 -7.38
CA TYR A 373 -6.33 13.91 -7.41
C TYR A 373 -7.83 13.96 -7.69
N GLU A 374 -8.45 15.11 -7.41
CA GLU A 374 -9.89 15.31 -7.54
C GLU A 374 -10.21 16.79 -7.66
N ARG A 375 -11.48 17.09 -7.91
CA ARG A 375 -12.00 18.45 -7.85
C ARG A 375 -11.92 18.96 -6.42
N THR A 376 -11.20 20.05 -6.22
CA THR A 376 -10.99 20.65 -4.90
C THR A 376 -11.89 21.86 -4.72
N TYR A 377 -12.64 21.88 -3.64
CA TYR A 377 -13.52 22.97 -3.25
C TYR A 377 -12.89 23.77 -2.10
N ASP A 378 -13.20 25.07 -2.05
CA ASP A 378 -12.75 25.96 -0.97
C ASP A 378 -11.23 25.94 -0.76
N PHE A 379 -10.48 25.98 -1.88
CA PHE A 379 -9.04 26.14 -1.82
C PHE A 379 -8.73 27.50 -1.17
N ILE A 380 -8.30 27.47 0.08
CA ILE A 380 -8.09 28.68 0.88
C ILE A 380 -6.76 29.33 0.50
N LEU A 381 -6.83 30.57 0.13
CA LEU A 381 -5.69 31.46 0.03
C LEU A 381 -5.82 32.50 1.13
N GLY A 382 -4.83 32.62 1.99
CA GLY A 382 -4.85 33.57 3.10
C GLY A 382 -3.52 34.29 3.27
N GLU A 383 -3.59 35.56 3.60
CA GLU A 383 -2.44 36.32 4.07
C GLU A 383 -2.36 36.21 5.60
N LYS A 384 -1.22 35.73 6.13
CA LYS A 384 -0.97 35.65 7.58
C LYS A 384 -0.45 36.96 8.19
N GLY A 385 -0.31 38.02 7.40
CA GLY A 385 0.41 39.23 7.76
C GLY A 385 1.93 39.11 7.52
N ASN A 386 2.64 40.22 7.55
CA ASN A 386 4.08 40.33 7.30
C ASN A 386 4.55 39.74 5.95
N GLY A 387 3.70 39.74 4.93
CA GLY A 387 4.04 39.21 3.61
C GLY A 387 4.09 37.67 3.53
N GLN A 388 3.53 36.98 4.52
CA GLN A 388 3.40 35.51 4.48
C GLN A 388 2.01 35.12 3.97
N TYR A 389 2.00 34.20 3.02
CA TYR A 389 0.78 33.69 2.39
C TYR A 389 0.63 32.20 2.68
N VAL A 390 -0.62 31.76 2.85
CA VAL A 390 -0.98 30.35 3.04
C VAL A 390 -1.74 29.89 1.82
N PHE A 391 -1.30 28.80 1.25
CA PHE A 391 -1.90 28.17 0.08
C PHE A 391 -2.54 26.84 0.49
N GLY A 392 -3.76 26.61 0.01
CA GLY A 392 -4.50 25.37 0.17
C GLY A 392 -5.19 25.21 1.51
N GLY A 393 -6.11 24.28 1.56
CA GLY A 393 -6.79 23.82 2.78
C GLY A 393 -5.89 22.95 3.67
N GLY A 394 -4.57 23.02 3.52
CA GLY A 394 -3.57 22.29 4.32
C GLY A 394 -3.53 20.77 4.07
N GLN A 395 -4.43 20.23 3.26
CA GLN A 395 -4.69 18.78 3.23
C GLN A 395 -4.96 18.24 1.82
N VAL A 396 -4.68 19.05 0.78
CA VAL A 396 -4.85 18.62 -0.61
C VAL A 396 -3.51 18.08 -1.12
N PRO A 397 -3.41 16.78 -1.38
CA PRO A 397 -2.18 16.23 -1.93
C PRO A 397 -2.02 16.63 -3.39
N LEU A 398 -0.80 16.95 -3.81
CA LEU A 398 -0.46 17.20 -5.20
C LEU A 398 0.22 15.96 -5.80
N GLN A 399 -0.09 15.66 -7.06
CA GLN A 399 0.56 14.57 -7.81
C GLN A 399 1.91 14.99 -8.40
N THR A 400 2.05 16.29 -8.68
CA THR A 400 3.27 16.89 -9.24
C THR A 400 3.67 18.11 -8.40
N TYR A 401 4.96 18.40 -8.37
CA TYR A 401 5.53 19.59 -7.73
C TYR A 401 5.86 20.63 -8.79
#